data_9f473cd9c494280de37eb1f7fb00ad19
#
_entry.id   9f473cd9c494280de37eb1f7fb00ad19
#
_cell.length_a   1.000
_cell.length_b   1.000
_cell.length_c   1.000
_cell.angle_alpha   90.00
_cell.angle_beta   90.00
_cell.angle_gamma   90.00
#
_symmetry.space_group_name_H-M   'P 1'
#
loop_
_entity.id
_entity.type
_entity.pdbx_description
1 polymer ?
#
loop_
_entity_poly.entity_id
_entity_poly.type
_entity_poly.pdbx_seq_one_letter_code
_entity_poly.pdbx_strand_id
1 'polypeptide(L)'
;MKTYNIAAMGGDGIGPEVVDAAVKTLKVCAERDGGFKLNFQDFDWGSDYYKKHGVMMPADGADQLRKFEAILFGAVGAPDIPDHITLWGLRLAICQPLDQYANVRPTRILSGITSPLRHVSGPELDWVIVRENSEGEYSGVGGRAHKGLPIEVAQDVSVMTRPGVQRIIRFAFKLAQSRPRKLLTVVTKSNAQRHAMVMWDEIAAEVAKEFPDVTWDKMLVDAMTMRMVMKPQSLDTIVATNLHADILSDLAAALAGSLGIAPTANINPEREAPSMFEPIHGSAFDITGKGVANPVATFWTASMMLEHLGEKRAADRLMKAVERVTADPKLHTPDLGGKATTKQDTEAVCEALRAAND
;
A
#
# COMPACT_ATOMS: atom_id res chain seq x y z
N MET A 1 -8.88 -13.50 -25.50
CA MET A 1 -8.20 -12.34 -24.84
C MET A 1 -9.02 -11.97 -23.62
N LYS A 2 -8.41 -11.97 -22.45
CA LYS A 2 -9.09 -11.53 -21.21
C LYS A 2 -9.27 -10.00 -21.22
N THR A 3 -10.35 -9.51 -20.63
CA THR A 3 -10.58 -8.08 -20.47
C THR A 3 -10.87 -7.81 -19.00
N TYR A 4 -10.18 -6.81 -18.44
CA TYR A 4 -10.36 -6.38 -17.06
C TYR A 4 -10.85 -4.94 -17.05
N ASN A 5 -11.92 -4.68 -16.29
CA ASN A 5 -12.44 -3.33 -16.06
C ASN A 5 -11.82 -2.82 -14.75
N ILE A 6 -11.13 -1.72 -14.83
CA ILE A 6 -10.39 -1.11 -13.73
C ILE A 6 -11.04 0.22 -13.37
N ALA A 7 -11.42 0.38 -12.11
CA ALA A 7 -11.80 1.68 -11.59
C ALA A 7 -10.53 2.51 -11.34
N ALA A 8 -10.36 3.62 -12.05
CA ALA A 8 -9.25 4.54 -11.85
C ALA A 8 -9.73 5.76 -11.06
N MET A 9 -9.06 6.05 -9.96
CA MET A 9 -9.43 7.12 -9.05
C MET A 9 -8.20 7.92 -8.66
N GLY A 10 -8.03 9.10 -9.24
CA GLY A 10 -6.91 9.99 -8.90
C GLY A 10 -6.96 10.46 -7.45
N GLY A 11 -8.15 10.81 -6.97
CA GLY A 11 -8.32 11.42 -5.65
C GLY A 11 -7.74 12.82 -5.59
N ASP A 12 -6.85 13.08 -4.62
CA ASP A 12 -6.39 14.42 -4.27
C ASP A 12 -4.92 14.69 -4.62
N GLY A 13 -4.57 15.96 -4.72
CA GLY A 13 -3.18 16.43 -4.83
C GLY A 13 -2.44 15.88 -6.06
N ILE A 14 -1.34 15.16 -5.82
CA ILE A 14 -0.55 14.51 -6.89
C ILE A 14 -1.20 13.21 -7.40
N GLY A 15 -2.24 12.72 -6.74
CA GLY A 15 -2.89 11.45 -7.09
C GLY A 15 -3.34 11.34 -8.55
N PRO A 16 -4.04 12.34 -9.14
CA PRO A 16 -4.38 12.32 -10.56
C PRO A 16 -3.16 12.19 -11.47
N GLU A 17 -2.08 12.93 -11.20
CA GLU A 17 -0.84 12.91 -11.98
C GLU A 17 -0.19 11.52 -12.01
N VAL A 18 -0.08 10.85 -10.86
CA VAL A 18 0.57 9.54 -10.77
C VAL A 18 -0.33 8.40 -11.26
N VAL A 19 -1.67 8.52 -11.12
CA VAL A 19 -2.62 7.56 -11.68
C VAL A 19 -2.64 7.63 -13.21
N ASP A 20 -2.63 8.82 -13.80
CA ASP A 20 -2.55 9.00 -15.26
C ASP A 20 -1.25 8.39 -15.81
N ALA A 21 -0.14 8.57 -15.10
CA ALA A 21 1.14 7.95 -15.43
C ALA A 21 1.04 6.41 -15.43
N ALA A 22 0.42 5.83 -14.39
CA ALA A 22 0.23 4.39 -14.29
C ALA A 22 -0.73 3.84 -15.34
N VAL A 23 -1.85 4.52 -15.62
CA VAL A 23 -2.79 4.14 -16.69
C VAL A 23 -2.10 4.10 -18.05
N LYS A 24 -1.28 5.13 -18.36
CA LYS A 24 -0.48 5.15 -19.60
C LYS A 24 0.47 3.96 -19.68
N THR A 25 1.17 3.66 -18.61
CA THR A 25 2.14 2.57 -18.52
C THR A 25 1.45 1.20 -18.62
N LEU A 26 0.30 1.01 -17.95
CA LEU A 26 -0.51 -0.20 -18.00
C LEU A 26 -1.07 -0.48 -19.40
N LYS A 27 -1.47 0.55 -20.17
CA LYS A 27 -1.89 0.41 -21.56
C LYS A 27 -0.74 -0.13 -22.42
N VAL A 28 0.47 0.42 -22.24
CA VAL A 28 1.67 -0.09 -22.95
C VAL A 28 1.99 -1.53 -22.55
N CYS A 29 1.85 -1.90 -21.27
CA CYS A 29 2.00 -3.28 -20.81
C CYS A 29 1.03 -4.23 -21.51
N ALA A 30 -0.25 -3.87 -21.59
CA ALA A 30 -1.29 -4.68 -22.21
C ALA A 30 -1.07 -4.83 -23.71
N GLU A 31 -0.73 -3.75 -24.41
CA GLU A 31 -0.38 -3.75 -25.85
C GLU A 31 0.83 -4.65 -26.12
N ARG A 32 1.87 -4.55 -25.29
CA ARG A 32 3.11 -5.33 -25.44
C ARG A 32 2.89 -6.81 -25.15
N ASP A 33 2.06 -7.17 -24.18
CA ASP A 33 1.76 -8.55 -23.83
C ASP A 33 0.83 -9.20 -24.89
N GLY A 34 -0.21 -8.48 -25.33
CA GLY A 34 -1.18 -8.94 -26.31
C GLY A 34 -2.16 -10.00 -25.79
N GLY A 35 -2.00 -10.49 -24.55
CA GLY A 35 -2.83 -11.54 -23.95
C GLY A 35 -4.08 -11.04 -23.23
N PHE A 36 -4.11 -9.77 -22.85
CA PHE A 36 -5.22 -9.15 -22.10
C PHE A 36 -5.48 -7.70 -22.53
N LYS A 37 -6.62 -7.17 -22.09
CA LYS A 37 -6.99 -5.75 -22.24
C LYS A 37 -7.39 -5.17 -20.90
N LEU A 38 -7.11 -3.88 -20.71
CA LEU A 38 -7.51 -3.08 -19.56
C LEU A 38 -8.45 -1.97 -20.04
N ASN A 39 -9.67 -1.96 -19.51
CA ASN A 39 -10.61 -0.86 -19.68
C ASN A 39 -10.61 -0.05 -18.39
N PHE A 40 -10.36 1.26 -18.48
CA PHE A 40 -10.36 2.14 -17.34
C PHE A 40 -11.64 2.96 -17.32
N GLN A 41 -12.24 3.07 -16.14
CA GLN A 41 -13.31 4.02 -15.85
C GLN A 41 -12.83 4.96 -14.75
N ASP A 42 -12.86 6.25 -15.06
CA ASP A 42 -12.43 7.28 -14.12
C ASP A 42 -13.54 7.64 -13.13
N PHE A 43 -13.14 7.90 -11.89
CA PHE A 43 -13.98 8.37 -10.80
C PHE A 43 -13.39 9.67 -10.23
N ASP A 44 -14.20 10.71 -10.16
CA ASP A 44 -13.84 12.06 -9.67
C ASP A 44 -14.02 12.22 -8.16
N TRP A 45 -14.01 11.12 -7.41
CA TRP A 45 -14.21 11.12 -5.96
C TRP A 45 -12.96 11.61 -5.24
N GLY A 46 -13.16 12.39 -4.19
CA GLY A 46 -12.09 13.01 -3.43
C GLY A 46 -12.52 14.34 -2.82
N SER A 47 -11.56 15.18 -2.49
CA SER A 47 -11.78 16.46 -1.83
C SER A 47 -12.54 17.46 -2.69
N ASP A 48 -12.33 17.49 -3.99
CA ASP A 48 -13.08 18.35 -4.89
C ASP A 48 -14.54 17.89 -5.04
N TYR A 49 -14.78 16.58 -5.01
CA TYR A 49 -16.12 16.04 -4.94
C TYR A 49 -16.81 16.43 -3.62
N TYR A 50 -16.07 16.34 -2.50
CA TYR A 50 -16.56 16.78 -1.18
C TYR A 50 -16.97 18.25 -1.16
N LYS A 51 -16.17 19.15 -1.73
CA LYS A 51 -16.48 20.58 -1.81
C LYS A 51 -17.78 20.86 -2.57
N LYS A 52 -18.12 20.04 -3.54
CA LYS A 52 -19.34 20.17 -4.37
C LYS A 52 -20.55 19.50 -3.72
N HIS A 53 -20.38 18.36 -3.07
CA HIS A 53 -21.48 17.48 -2.68
C HIS A 53 -21.60 17.25 -1.17
N GLY A 54 -20.62 17.70 -0.37
CA GLY A 54 -20.58 17.49 1.08
C GLY A 54 -20.21 16.07 1.54
N VAL A 55 -19.85 15.19 0.59
CA VAL A 55 -19.39 13.81 0.81
C VAL A 55 -18.21 13.52 -0.09
N MET A 56 -17.30 12.64 0.33
CA MET A 56 -16.10 12.30 -0.44
C MET A 56 -16.38 11.40 -1.65
N MET A 57 -17.45 10.61 -1.59
CA MET A 57 -17.99 9.77 -2.66
C MET A 57 -19.50 9.56 -2.47
N PRO A 58 -20.25 9.07 -3.48
CA PRO A 58 -21.66 8.70 -3.34
C PRO A 58 -21.87 7.61 -2.27
N ALA A 59 -23.06 7.59 -1.64
CA ALA A 59 -23.39 6.61 -0.61
C ALA A 59 -23.35 5.16 -1.11
N ASP A 60 -23.62 4.91 -2.38
CA ASP A 60 -23.52 3.61 -3.06
C ASP A 60 -22.16 3.37 -3.76
N GLY A 61 -21.15 4.21 -3.45
CA GLY A 61 -19.85 4.17 -4.12
C GLY A 61 -19.17 2.81 -4.04
N ALA A 62 -19.18 2.16 -2.89
CA ALA A 62 -18.62 0.83 -2.74
C ALA A 62 -19.33 -0.21 -3.63
N ASP A 63 -20.65 -0.12 -3.77
CA ASP A 63 -21.43 -1.02 -4.64
C ASP A 63 -21.16 -0.76 -6.13
N GLN A 64 -20.93 0.51 -6.49
CA GLN A 64 -20.49 0.84 -7.86
C GLN A 64 -19.15 0.20 -8.18
N LEU A 65 -18.20 0.18 -7.22
CA LEU A 65 -16.87 -0.38 -7.38
C LEU A 65 -16.87 -1.92 -7.47
N ARG A 66 -17.86 -2.62 -6.91
CA ARG A 66 -17.98 -4.10 -7.00
C ARG A 66 -18.05 -4.65 -8.43
N LYS A 67 -18.30 -3.79 -9.41
CA LYS A 67 -18.41 -4.18 -10.84
C LYS A 67 -17.05 -4.29 -11.55
N PHE A 68 -15.97 -3.90 -10.86
CA PHE A 68 -14.62 -3.85 -11.41
C PHE A 68 -13.78 -5.03 -10.90
N GLU A 69 -12.79 -5.44 -11.67
CA GLU A 69 -11.84 -6.48 -11.27
C GLU A 69 -10.77 -5.94 -10.28
N ALA A 70 -10.46 -4.65 -10.38
CA ALA A 70 -9.55 -3.97 -9.47
C ALA A 70 -9.81 -2.46 -9.43
N ILE A 71 -9.29 -1.81 -8.40
CA ILE A 71 -9.31 -0.36 -8.20
C ILE A 71 -7.87 0.14 -8.20
N LEU A 72 -7.54 1.11 -9.06
CA LEU A 72 -6.30 1.86 -9.05
C LEU A 72 -6.57 3.22 -8.41
N PHE A 73 -5.94 3.48 -7.27
CA PHE A 73 -6.19 4.67 -6.47
C PHE A 73 -4.91 5.52 -6.35
N GLY A 74 -5.05 6.84 -6.32
CA GLY A 74 -3.93 7.76 -6.22
C GLY A 74 -3.63 8.17 -4.78
N ALA A 75 -4.32 9.19 -4.30
CA ALA A 75 -4.10 9.72 -2.96
C ALA A 75 -5.36 10.36 -2.39
N VAL A 76 -5.40 10.57 -1.07
CA VAL A 76 -6.50 11.25 -0.38
C VAL A 76 -5.96 12.21 0.67
N GLY A 77 -6.69 13.31 0.85
CA GLY A 77 -6.40 14.36 1.83
C GLY A 77 -6.16 15.71 1.17
N ALA A 78 -6.78 16.76 1.69
CA ALA A 78 -6.60 18.14 1.25
C ALA A 78 -6.35 19.05 2.46
N PRO A 79 -5.48 20.09 2.35
CA PRO A 79 -5.11 20.94 3.48
C PRO A 79 -6.29 21.71 4.11
N ASP A 80 -7.34 21.92 3.35
CA ASP A 80 -8.54 22.67 3.74
C ASP A 80 -9.70 21.77 4.23
N ILE A 81 -9.50 20.46 4.29
CA ILE A 81 -10.47 19.48 4.80
C ILE A 81 -9.80 18.62 5.88
N PRO A 82 -10.43 18.49 7.08
CA PRO A 82 -9.87 17.67 8.15
C PRO A 82 -9.58 16.22 7.73
N ASP A 83 -8.41 15.67 8.08
CA ASP A 83 -7.94 14.35 7.67
C ASP A 83 -8.92 13.22 8.02
N HIS A 84 -9.60 13.32 9.17
CA HIS A 84 -10.61 12.32 9.54
C HIS A 84 -11.84 12.33 8.62
N ILE A 85 -12.14 13.43 7.92
CA ILE A 85 -13.20 13.47 6.90
C ILE A 85 -12.73 12.83 5.61
N THR A 86 -11.55 13.19 5.14
CA THR A 86 -11.04 12.72 3.85
C THR A 86 -10.73 11.23 3.89
N LEU A 87 -10.03 10.75 4.92
CA LEU A 87 -9.66 9.34 5.07
C LEU A 87 -10.88 8.43 5.26
N TRP A 88 -11.75 8.79 6.23
CA TRP A 88 -12.93 8.00 6.54
C TRP A 88 -14.00 8.07 5.45
N GLY A 89 -14.12 9.21 4.77
CA GLY A 89 -15.12 9.42 3.73
C GLY A 89 -14.79 8.79 2.38
N LEU A 90 -13.52 8.42 2.13
CA LEU A 90 -13.11 7.83 0.86
C LEU A 90 -12.39 6.49 1.03
N ARG A 91 -11.15 6.50 1.51
CA ARG A 91 -10.32 5.30 1.54
C ARG A 91 -10.92 4.19 2.42
N LEU A 92 -11.27 4.51 3.66
CA LEU A 92 -11.89 3.54 4.57
C LEU A 92 -13.30 3.16 4.14
N ALA A 93 -14.07 4.12 3.57
CA ALA A 93 -15.37 3.85 3.01
C ALA A 93 -15.34 2.92 1.77
N ILE A 94 -14.18 2.73 1.15
CA ILE A 94 -13.95 1.72 0.10
C ILE A 94 -13.44 0.42 0.72
N CYS A 95 -12.36 0.48 1.51
CA CYS A 95 -11.68 -0.73 2.03
C CYS A 95 -12.57 -1.59 2.91
N GLN A 96 -13.33 -0.98 3.83
CA GLN A 96 -14.11 -1.71 4.82
C GLN A 96 -15.30 -2.47 4.19
N PRO A 97 -16.21 -1.85 3.39
CA PRO A 97 -17.33 -2.56 2.77
C PRO A 97 -16.89 -3.61 1.73
N LEU A 98 -15.72 -3.43 1.12
CA LEU A 98 -15.16 -4.40 0.18
C LEU A 98 -14.29 -5.47 0.87
N ASP A 99 -14.28 -5.49 2.20
CA ASP A 99 -13.52 -6.42 3.04
C ASP A 99 -12.06 -6.62 2.59
N GLN A 100 -11.40 -5.51 2.26
CA GLN A 100 -9.98 -5.49 1.86
C GLN A 100 -9.10 -5.57 3.11
N TYR A 101 -9.20 -6.67 3.86
CA TYR A 101 -8.63 -6.80 5.19
C TYR A 101 -7.13 -7.02 5.24
N ALA A 102 -6.51 -7.42 4.14
CA ALA A 102 -5.06 -7.62 4.05
C ALA A 102 -4.42 -6.48 3.25
N ASN A 103 -3.66 -5.62 3.92
CA ASN A 103 -2.88 -4.60 3.24
C ASN A 103 -1.43 -5.06 3.12
N VAL A 104 -0.92 -5.12 1.89
CA VAL A 104 0.40 -5.67 1.56
C VAL A 104 1.31 -4.55 1.07
N ARG A 105 2.44 -4.35 1.76
CA ARG A 105 3.41 -3.27 1.53
C ARG A 105 4.81 -3.84 1.33
N PRO A 106 5.19 -4.22 0.10
CA PRO A 106 6.56 -4.63 -0.18
C PRO A 106 7.49 -3.44 -0.09
N THR A 107 8.69 -3.67 0.44
CA THR A 107 9.70 -2.64 0.63
C THR A 107 11.06 -3.23 0.28
N ARG A 108 11.71 -2.67 -0.72
CA ARG A 108 13.09 -3.02 -1.11
C ARG A 108 13.80 -1.82 -1.70
N ILE A 109 15.12 -1.81 -1.64
CA ILE A 109 15.94 -0.82 -2.32
C ILE A 109 15.95 -1.19 -3.81
N LEU A 110 15.37 -0.33 -4.65
CA LEU A 110 15.39 -0.51 -6.09
C LEU A 110 16.76 -0.16 -6.68
N SER A 111 17.07 -0.69 -7.86
CA SER A 111 18.33 -0.39 -8.56
C SER A 111 18.53 1.11 -8.71
N GLY A 112 19.72 1.61 -8.37
CA GLY A 112 20.08 3.03 -8.42
C GLY A 112 19.58 3.90 -7.27
N ILE A 113 18.73 3.35 -6.38
CA ILE A 113 18.24 4.08 -5.20
C ILE A 113 19.22 3.90 -4.03
N THR A 114 19.41 4.97 -3.28
CA THR A 114 20.31 4.98 -2.11
C THR A 114 19.48 4.95 -0.82
N SER A 115 19.76 3.96 0.03
CA SER A 115 19.23 3.90 1.39
C SER A 115 19.96 4.89 2.31
N PRO A 116 19.28 5.51 3.29
CA PRO A 116 19.94 6.26 4.35
C PRO A 116 20.74 5.38 5.33
N LEU A 117 20.53 4.06 5.29
CA LEU A 117 21.27 3.12 6.11
C LEU A 117 22.69 2.95 5.60
N ARG A 118 23.67 2.99 6.52
CA ARG A 118 25.07 2.72 6.18
C ARG A 118 25.27 1.24 5.88
N HIS A 119 25.98 0.94 4.81
CA HIS A 119 26.36 -0.44 4.44
C HIS A 119 25.19 -1.38 4.15
N VAL A 120 24.07 -0.86 3.68
CA VAL A 120 22.90 -1.65 3.27
C VAL A 120 22.68 -1.50 1.77
N SER A 121 22.51 -2.62 1.10
CA SER A 121 22.23 -2.73 -0.33
C SER A 121 20.88 -3.40 -0.58
N GLY A 122 20.46 -3.50 -1.85
CA GLY A 122 19.17 -4.08 -2.23
C GLY A 122 18.83 -5.42 -1.57
N PRO A 123 19.72 -6.43 -1.61
CA PRO A 123 19.42 -7.76 -1.03
C PRO A 123 19.25 -7.79 0.48
N GLU A 124 19.79 -6.80 1.21
CA GLU A 124 19.74 -6.74 2.66
C GLU A 124 18.49 -6.08 3.19
N LEU A 125 17.77 -5.35 2.33
CA LEU A 125 16.48 -4.74 2.63
C LEU A 125 15.48 -5.16 1.55
N ASP A 126 14.83 -6.27 1.79
CA ASP A 126 13.74 -6.83 0.97
C ASP A 126 12.71 -7.45 1.92
N TRP A 127 11.69 -6.65 2.27
CA TRP A 127 10.64 -7.02 3.21
C TRP A 127 9.26 -6.91 2.58
N VAL A 128 8.30 -7.58 3.22
CA VAL A 128 6.88 -7.34 2.98
C VAL A 128 6.19 -7.14 4.33
N ILE A 129 5.58 -5.97 4.51
CA ILE A 129 4.75 -5.69 5.67
C ILE A 129 3.30 -6.04 5.32
N VAL A 130 2.71 -6.92 6.11
CA VAL A 130 1.29 -7.28 6.09
C VAL A 130 0.60 -6.51 7.20
N ARG A 131 -0.25 -5.57 6.82
CA ARG A 131 -1.04 -4.73 7.72
C ARG A 131 -2.46 -5.31 7.82
N GLU A 132 -2.94 -5.55 9.02
CA GLU A 132 -4.37 -5.72 9.26
C GLU A 132 -5.07 -4.43 8.83
N ASN A 133 -6.15 -4.50 8.06
CA ASN A 133 -6.70 -3.32 7.38
C ASN A 133 -8.18 -3.05 7.65
N SER A 134 -8.78 -3.74 8.62
CA SER A 134 -10.23 -3.66 8.89
C SER A 134 -10.60 -3.37 10.35
N GLU A 135 -9.69 -3.59 11.27
CA GLU A 135 -9.91 -3.53 12.72
C GLU A 135 -8.88 -2.61 13.40
N GLY A 136 -8.70 -2.79 14.71
CA GLY A 136 -7.78 -2.02 15.53
C GLY A 136 -8.28 -0.61 15.80
N GLU A 137 -7.39 0.34 15.75
CA GLU A 137 -7.66 1.76 15.98
C GLU A 137 -8.51 2.38 14.86
N TYR A 138 -8.53 1.75 13.68
CA TYR A 138 -9.35 2.15 12.54
C TYR A 138 -10.74 1.46 12.51
N SER A 139 -11.16 0.84 13.61
CA SER A 139 -12.50 0.26 13.75
C SER A 139 -13.62 1.30 13.81
N GLY A 140 -13.29 2.56 14.10
CA GLY A 140 -14.26 3.63 14.24
C GLY A 140 -15.09 3.58 15.52
N VAL A 141 -14.71 2.75 16.49
CA VAL A 141 -15.39 2.65 17.77
C VAL A 141 -14.84 3.69 18.73
N GLY A 142 -15.69 4.57 19.19
CA GLY A 142 -15.31 5.64 20.12
C GLY A 142 -16.37 6.69 20.25
N GLY A 143 -16.00 7.81 20.85
CA GLY A 143 -16.92 8.93 21.05
C GLY A 143 -16.30 10.12 21.72
N ARG A 144 -17.02 11.23 21.67
CA ARG A 144 -16.64 12.49 22.30
C ARG A 144 -17.82 13.07 23.07
N ALA A 145 -17.64 13.33 24.36
CA ALA A 145 -18.63 13.92 25.24
C ALA A 145 -18.19 15.31 25.69
N HIS A 146 -19.14 16.16 26.03
CA HIS A 146 -18.93 17.53 26.52
C HIS A 146 -18.05 18.42 25.62
N LYS A 147 -18.17 18.25 24.30
CA LYS A 147 -17.38 18.98 23.29
C LYS A 147 -17.42 20.50 23.51
N GLY A 148 -16.22 21.10 23.60
CA GLY A 148 -16.06 22.54 23.83
C GLY A 148 -16.16 22.99 25.30
N LEU A 149 -16.35 22.07 26.25
CA LEU A 149 -16.38 22.35 27.68
C LEU A 149 -15.07 21.93 28.37
N PRO A 150 -14.72 22.54 29.54
CA PRO A 150 -13.50 22.15 30.28
C PRO A 150 -13.44 20.68 30.72
N ILE A 151 -14.57 19.99 30.75
CA ILE A 151 -14.71 18.58 31.10
C ILE A 151 -14.82 17.67 29.87
N GLU A 152 -14.40 18.13 28.72
CA GLU A 152 -14.47 17.38 27.47
C GLU A 152 -13.68 16.07 27.56
N VAL A 153 -14.29 14.99 27.06
CA VAL A 153 -13.69 13.64 27.01
C VAL A 153 -13.80 13.12 25.60
N ALA A 154 -12.71 12.56 25.08
CA ALA A 154 -12.69 11.82 23.83
C ALA A 154 -12.10 10.42 24.05
N GLN A 155 -12.65 9.42 23.37
CA GLN A 155 -12.22 8.03 23.43
C GLN A 155 -12.20 7.43 22.03
N ASP A 156 -11.11 6.75 21.70
CA ASP A 156 -11.01 5.83 20.58
C ASP A 156 -10.69 4.44 21.12
N VAL A 157 -11.42 3.42 20.65
CA VAL A 157 -11.30 2.06 21.15
C VAL A 157 -10.69 1.19 20.07
N SER A 158 -9.51 0.63 20.34
CA SER A 158 -8.92 -0.40 19.49
C SER A 158 -9.71 -1.71 19.65
N VAL A 159 -10.36 -2.14 18.57
CA VAL A 159 -11.17 -3.36 18.55
C VAL A 159 -10.46 -4.41 17.72
N MET A 160 -10.24 -5.59 18.30
CA MET A 160 -9.70 -6.76 17.61
C MET A 160 -10.58 -7.95 17.87
N THR A 161 -11.05 -8.59 16.79
CA THR A 161 -11.83 -9.83 16.91
C THR A 161 -10.94 -11.03 16.65
N ARG A 162 -11.26 -12.18 17.26
CA ARG A 162 -10.54 -13.43 16.98
C ARG A 162 -10.55 -13.78 15.50
N PRO A 163 -11.69 -13.74 14.76
CA PRO A 163 -11.69 -13.99 13.32
C PRO A 163 -10.81 -13.03 12.52
N GLY A 164 -10.87 -11.72 12.82
CA GLY A 164 -10.07 -10.69 12.14
C GLY A 164 -8.58 -10.93 12.33
N VAL A 165 -8.13 -11.15 13.57
CA VAL A 165 -6.74 -11.47 13.89
C VAL A 165 -6.30 -12.78 13.21
N GLN A 166 -7.14 -13.82 13.30
CA GLN A 166 -6.80 -15.14 12.75
C GLN A 166 -6.62 -15.09 11.22
N ARG A 167 -7.49 -14.38 10.51
CA ARG A 167 -7.41 -14.28 9.04
C ARG A 167 -6.17 -13.55 8.56
N ILE A 168 -5.80 -12.43 9.21
CA ILE A 168 -4.62 -11.67 8.80
C ILE A 168 -3.32 -12.39 9.15
N ILE A 169 -3.24 -13.02 10.32
CA ILE A 169 -2.10 -13.85 10.71
C ILE A 169 -1.91 -15.02 9.74
N ARG A 170 -3.00 -15.75 9.40
CA ARG A 170 -2.94 -16.84 8.42
C ARG A 170 -2.52 -16.36 7.04
N PHE A 171 -3.01 -15.19 6.60
CA PHE A 171 -2.56 -14.57 5.35
C PHE A 171 -1.06 -14.29 5.37
N ALA A 172 -0.54 -13.73 6.47
CA ALA A 172 0.88 -13.42 6.61
C ALA A 172 1.76 -14.69 6.62
N PHE A 173 1.33 -15.77 7.28
CA PHE A 173 2.03 -17.05 7.24
C PHE A 173 2.06 -17.65 5.81
N LYS A 174 0.92 -17.61 5.08
CA LYS A 174 0.86 -18.04 3.67
C LYS A 174 1.81 -17.23 2.80
N LEU A 175 1.86 -15.92 2.99
CA LEU A 175 2.77 -15.05 2.26
C LEU A 175 4.23 -15.38 2.59
N ALA A 176 4.58 -15.51 3.88
CA ALA A 176 5.92 -15.91 4.31
C ALA A 176 6.32 -17.27 3.73
N GLN A 177 5.40 -18.25 3.72
CA GLN A 177 5.62 -19.57 3.13
C GLN A 177 5.97 -19.51 1.63
N SER A 178 5.40 -18.55 0.89
CA SER A 178 5.68 -18.35 -0.54
C SER A 178 7.01 -17.67 -0.83
N ARG A 179 7.61 -17.00 0.17
CA ARG A 179 8.90 -16.32 0.02
C ARG A 179 10.07 -17.29 0.27
N PRO A 180 11.23 -17.09 -0.38
CA PRO A 180 12.35 -18.04 -0.29
C PRO A 180 12.86 -18.26 1.14
N ARG A 181 12.83 -17.24 2.00
CA ARG A 181 13.37 -17.30 3.37
C ARG A 181 12.40 -17.94 4.36
N LYS A 182 11.11 -17.96 4.06
CA LYS A 182 10.05 -18.49 4.92
C LYS A 182 10.15 -18.00 6.37
N LEU A 183 10.35 -16.69 6.53
CA LEU A 183 10.53 -16.05 7.83
C LEU A 183 9.40 -15.03 8.07
N LEU A 184 8.73 -15.13 9.22
CA LEU A 184 7.68 -14.21 9.66
C LEU A 184 8.03 -13.59 11.01
N THR A 185 8.00 -12.26 11.08
CA THR A 185 8.05 -11.53 12.36
C THR A 185 6.66 -10.99 12.70
N VAL A 186 6.11 -11.42 13.82
CA VAL A 186 4.82 -10.96 14.34
C VAL A 186 5.05 -9.79 15.28
N VAL A 187 4.59 -8.60 14.88
CA VAL A 187 4.73 -7.39 15.68
C VAL A 187 3.59 -7.27 16.68
N THR A 188 3.93 -6.93 17.91
CA THR A 188 2.98 -6.86 19.03
C THR A 188 3.30 -5.70 19.99
N LYS A 189 2.38 -5.40 20.90
CA LYS A 189 2.61 -4.54 22.08
C LYS A 189 1.91 -5.14 23.32
N SER A 190 1.95 -6.45 23.45
CA SER A 190 1.24 -7.21 24.51
C SER A 190 1.70 -6.89 25.93
N ASN A 191 2.90 -6.30 26.10
CA ASN A 191 3.34 -5.81 27.38
C ASN A 191 2.61 -4.52 27.86
N ALA A 192 1.90 -3.81 26.96
CA ALA A 192 1.09 -2.64 27.28
C ALA A 192 -0.39 -2.89 27.05
N GLN A 193 -0.78 -3.44 25.92
CA GLN A 193 -2.16 -3.76 25.54
C GLN A 193 -2.48 -5.22 25.93
N ARG A 194 -2.69 -5.43 27.19
CA ARG A 194 -2.72 -6.76 27.83
C ARG A 194 -3.94 -7.65 27.47
N HIS A 195 -4.89 -7.16 26.71
CA HIS A 195 -6.06 -7.95 26.29
C HIS A 195 -5.98 -8.25 24.79
N ALA A 196 -6.15 -7.24 23.94
CA ALA A 196 -6.18 -7.42 22.49
C ALA A 196 -4.86 -7.97 21.94
N MET A 197 -3.71 -7.41 22.37
CA MET A 197 -2.41 -7.85 21.87
C MET A 197 -1.92 -9.17 22.48
N VAL A 198 -2.41 -9.57 23.67
CA VAL A 198 -2.18 -10.92 24.19
C VAL A 198 -2.96 -11.94 23.36
N MET A 199 -4.22 -11.66 23.02
CA MET A 199 -4.99 -12.50 22.09
C MET A 199 -4.33 -12.58 20.70
N TRP A 200 -3.75 -11.48 20.20
CA TRP A 200 -2.96 -11.45 18.96
C TRP A 200 -1.78 -12.42 19.02
N ASP A 201 -1.01 -12.40 20.11
CA ASP A 201 0.14 -13.29 20.32
C ASP A 201 -0.30 -14.77 20.41
N GLU A 202 -1.38 -15.05 21.13
CA GLU A 202 -1.94 -16.41 21.26
C GLU A 202 -2.39 -16.97 19.91
N ILE A 203 -3.12 -16.17 19.13
CA ILE A 203 -3.58 -16.56 17.81
C ILE A 203 -2.38 -16.77 16.84
N ALA A 204 -1.36 -15.95 16.93
CA ALA A 204 -0.15 -16.16 16.12
C ALA A 204 0.50 -17.52 16.42
N ALA A 205 0.60 -17.90 17.69
CA ALA A 205 1.11 -19.20 18.11
C ALA A 205 0.18 -20.38 17.74
N GLU A 206 -1.15 -20.16 17.72
CA GLU A 206 -2.10 -21.14 17.23
C GLU A 206 -1.96 -21.40 15.73
N VAL A 207 -1.97 -20.33 14.93
CA VAL A 207 -1.87 -20.40 13.44
C VAL A 207 -0.51 -20.92 13.00
N ALA A 208 0.57 -20.61 13.70
CA ALA A 208 1.91 -21.11 13.38
C ALA A 208 1.97 -22.64 13.27
N LYS A 209 1.12 -23.38 14.00
CA LYS A 209 1.03 -24.84 13.93
C LYS A 209 0.56 -25.37 12.56
N GLU A 210 -0.16 -24.53 11.81
CA GLU A 210 -0.62 -24.84 10.45
C GLU A 210 0.54 -24.71 9.41
N PHE A 211 1.65 -24.05 9.77
CA PHE A 211 2.78 -23.71 8.89
C PHE A 211 4.14 -24.15 9.47
N PRO A 212 4.37 -25.47 9.64
CA PRO A 212 5.57 -25.97 10.31
C PRO A 212 6.87 -25.68 9.56
N ASP A 213 6.80 -25.30 8.28
CA ASP A 213 7.95 -24.95 7.44
C ASP A 213 8.25 -23.43 7.44
N VAL A 214 7.47 -22.62 8.17
CA VAL A 214 7.72 -21.18 8.35
C VAL A 214 8.37 -20.95 9.70
N THR A 215 9.56 -20.36 9.69
CA THR A 215 10.19 -19.87 10.92
C THR A 215 9.57 -18.55 11.31
N TRP A 216 9.19 -18.40 12.58
CA TRP A 216 8.62 -17.15 13.04
C TRP A 216 9.15 -16.70 14.39
N ASP A 217 9.14 -15.40 14.61
CA ASP A 217 9.42 -14.77 15.89
C ASP A 217 8.40 -13.69 16.22
N LYS A 218 8.39 -13.28 17.49
CA LYS A 218 7.54 -12.20 18.01
C LYS A 218 8.41 -11.03 18.45
N MET A 219 7.99 -9.80 18.12
CA MET A 219 8.73 -8.61 18.50
C MET A 219 7.82 -7.47 18.93
N LEU A 220 8.19 -6.79 20.03
CA LEU A 220 7.50 -5.56 20.40
C LEU A 220 7.75 -4.45 19.38
N VAL A 221 6.74 -3.63 19.08
CA VAL A 221 6.79 -2.63 17.99
C VAL A 221 7.95 -1.65 18.13
N ASP A 222 8.27 -1.21 19.35
CA ASP A 222 9.42 -0.35 19.64
C ASP A 222 10.76 -1.06 19.33
N ALA A 223 10.92 -2.30 19.74
CA ALA A 223 12.09 -3.10 19.37
C ALA A 223 12.15 -3.40 17.85
N MET A 224 11.00 -3.48 17.20
CA MET A 224 10.91 -3.66 15.76
C MET A 224 11.50 -2.46 15.01
N THR A 225 11.19 -1.23 15.40
CA THR A 225 11.79 -0.02 14.80
C THR A 225 13.32 -0.04 14.88
N MET A 226 13.88 -0.46 16.01
CA MET A 226 15.33 -0.64 16.16
C MET A 226 15.86 -1.73 15.23
N ARG A 227 15.18 -2.88 15.15
CA ARG A 227 15.61 -4.00 14.29
C ARG A 227 15.61 -3.63 12.81
N MET A 228 14.63 -2.86 12.35
CA MET A 228 14.56 -2.33 10.98
C MET A 228 15.77 -1.48 10.60
N VAL A 229 16.29 -0.70 11.54
CA VAL A 229 17.47 0.16 11.34
C VAL A 229 18.78 -0.62 11.52
N MET A 230 18.89 -1.41 12.60
CA MET A 230 20.15 -2.02 13.01
C MET A 230 20.46 -3.34 12.36
N LYS A 231 19.44 -4.10 11.94
CA LYS A 231 19.55 -5.44 11.37
C LYS A 231 18.52 -5.69 10.27
N PRO A 232 18.45 -4.84 9.22
CA PRO A 232 17.45 -4.95 8.16
C PRO A 232 17.45 -6.34 7.49
N GLN A 233 18.61 -6.93 7.28
CA GLN A 233 18.77 -8.25 6.66
C GLN A 233 18.15 -9.40 7.47
N SER A 234 17.80 -9.19 8.73
CA SER A 234 17.16 -10.21 9.58
C SER A 234 15.64 -10.31 9.36
N LEU A 235 15.05 -9.40 8.57
CA LEU A 235 13.62 -9.30 8.32
C LEU A 235 13.27 -9.85 6.94
N ASP A 236 12.03 -10.38 6.81
CA ASP A 236 11.49 -10.89 5.55
C ASP A 236 9.99 -10.54 5.44
N THR A 237 9.11 -11.35 5.99
CA THR A 237 7.68 -11.01 6.12
C THR A 237 7.42 -10.50 7.53
N ILE A 238 6.64 -9.43 7.63
CA ILE A 238 6.30 -8.77 8.88
C ILE A 238 4.78 -8.65 8.93
N VAL A 239 4.13 -9.05 10.03
CA VAL A 239 2.71 -8.80 10.23
C VAL A 239 2.51 -7.93 11.46
N ALA A 240 1.64 -6.92 11.32
CA ALA A 240 1.31 -6.00 12.39
C ALA A 240 -0.15 -5.55 12.33
N THR A 241 -0.63 -5.04 13.46
CA THR A 241 -1.95 -4.40 13.55
C THR A 241 -2.02 -3.18 12.63
N ASN A 242 -3.22 -2.68 12.42
CA ASN A 242 -3.49 -1.56 11.52
C ASN A 242 -2.58 -0.36 11.79
N LEU A 243 -2.56 0.16 13.02
CA LEU A 243 -1.75 1.32 13.38
C LEU A 243 -0.24 1.02 13.42
N HIS A 244 0.16 -0.12 13.98
CA HIS A 244 1.57 -0.46 14.04
C HIS A 244 2.18 -0.63 12.65
N ALA A 245 1.49 -1.30 11.74
CA ALA A 245 1.98 -1.49 10.37
C ALA A 245 2.02 -0.18 9.58
N ASP A 246 1.09 0.74 9.83
CA ASP A 246 1.10 2.07 9.21
C ASP A 246 2.39 2.81 9.53
N ILE A 247 2.72 2.92 10.82
CA ILE A 247 3.95 3.58 11.29
C ILE A 247 5.21 2.87 10.76
N LEU A 248 5.23 1.53 10.84
CA LEU A 248 6.40 0.74 10.41
C LEU A 248 6.64 0.81 8.91
N SER A 249 5.60 0.92 8.10
CA SER A 249 5.75 0.97 6.64
C SER A 249 6.27 2.32 6.14
N ASP A 250 5.95 3.41 6.81
CA ASP A 250 6.53 4.72 6.50
C ASP A 250 8.03 4.74 6.86
N LEU A 251 8.40 4.17 8.01
CA LEU A 251 9.81 3.94 8.34
C LEU A 251 10.48 3.06 7.28
N ALA A 252 9.86 1.97 6.87
CA ALA A 252 10.39 1.06 5.85
C ALA A 252 10.63 1.78 4.51
N ALA A 253 9.68 2.59 4.06
CA ALA A 253 9.81 3.39 2.84
C ALA A 253 10.98 4.39 2.91
N ALA A 254 11.11 5.08 4.05
CA ALA A 254 12.24 5.99 4.29
C ALA A 254 13.58 5.24 4.25
N LEU A 255 13.65 4.05 4.86
CA LEU A 255 14.85 3.20 4.83
C LEU A 255 15.16 2.62 3.44
N ALA A 256 14.16 2.45 2.60
CA ALA A 256 14.33 2.04 1.19
C ALA A 256 14.76 3.18 0.26
N GLY A 257 14.70 4.43 0.73
CA GLY A 257 15.20 5.62 0.02
C GLY A 257 14.19 6.72 -0.24
N SER A 258 12.92 6.44 -0.45
CA SER A 258 11.86 7.44 -0.65
C SER A 258 10.47 6.84 -0.41
N LEU A 259 9.57 7.65 0.12
CA LEU A 259 8.13 7.33 0.15
C LEU A 259 7.53 7.27 -1.27
N GLY A 260 8.10 8.03 -2.21
CA GLY A 260 7.67 8.08 -3.62
C GLY A 260 7.92 6.79 -4.42
N ILE A 261 8.61 5.80 -3.84
CA ILE A 261 8.81 4.47 -4.47
C ILE A 261 8.03 3.34 -3.78
N ALA A 262 7.30 3.63 -2.71
CA ALA A 262 6.66 2.63 -1.86
C ALA A 262 5.22 2.32 -2.29
N PRO A 263 4.92 1.08 -2.72
CA PRO A 263 3.59 0.66 -3.15
C PRO A 263 2.78 0.10 -1.99
N THR A 264 1.47 -0.03 -2.20
CA THR A 264 0.61 -0.83 -1.33
C THR A 264 -0.56 -1.47 -2.10
N ALA A 265 -1.06 -2.57 -1.58
CA ALA A 265 -2.25 -3.23 -2.08
C ALA A 265 -3.20 -3.54 -0.92
N ASN A 266 -4.44 -3.09 -1.02
CA ASN A 266 -5.53 -3.44 -0.12
C ASN A 266 -6.28 -4.62 -0.73
N ILE A 267 -6.09 -5.79 -0.18
CA ILE A 267 -6.50 -7.05 -0.79
C ILE A 267 -7.74 -7.61 -0.09
N ASN A 268 -8.74 -8.01 -0.89
CA ASN A 268 -9.72 -9.02 -0.50
C ASN A 268 -9.17 -10.39 -0.93
N PRO A 269 -8.58 -11.17 -0.02
CA PRO A 269 -7.89 -12.41 -0.38
C PRO A 269 -8.79 -13.49 -0.96
N GLU A 270 -10.07 -13.50 -0.59
CA GLU A 270 -11.09 -14.41 -1.08
C GLU A 270 -11.58 -14.05 -2.49
N ARG A 271 -11.26 -12.82 -2.96
CA ARG A 271 -11.68 -12.28 -4.27
C ARG A 271 -13.18 -12.16 -4.47
N GLU A 272 -13.93 -11.97 -3.40
CA GLU A 272 -15.37 -11.73 -3.40
C GLU A 272 -15.72 -10.27 -3.72
N ALA A 273 -14.73 -9.39 -3.60
CA ALA A 273 -14.82 -7.98 -3.95
C ALA A 273 -13.49 -7.51 -4.60
N PRO A 274 -13.51 -6.41 -5.37
CA PRO A 274 -12.29 -5.89 -5.96
C PRO A 274 -11.28 -5.45 -4.89
N SER A 275 -10.01 -5.70 -5.15
CA SER A 275 -8.90 -5.19 -4.37
C SER A 275 -8.49 -3.81 -4.87
N MET A 276 -7.94 -2.96 -3.98
CA MET A 276 -7.51 -1.61 -4.30
C MET A 276 -5.99 -1.49 -4.21
N PHE A 277 -5.40 -0.88 -5.22
CA PHE A 277 -3.97 -0.70 -5.40
C PHE A 277 -3.63 0.78 -5.39
N GLU A 278 -2.77 1.21 -4.47
CA GLU A 278 -2.44 2.63 -4.26
C GLU A 278 -0.96 2.80 -3.85
N PRO A 279 -0.30 3.92 -4.13
CA PRO A 279 0.99 4.23 -3.51
C PRO A 279 0.79 4.51 -2.00
N ILE A 280 1.86 4.37 -1.19
CA ILE A 280 1.79 4.70 0.25
C ILE A 280 1.76 6.23 0.47
N HIS A 281 2.43 7.01 -0.41
CA HIS A 281 2.49 8.46 -0.25
C HIS A 281 1.11 9.12 -0.24
N GLY A 282 1.00 10.24 0.45
CA GLY A 282 -0.22 11.07 0.47
C GLY A 282 -0.35 11.97 -0.76
N SER A 283 -1.21 12.97 -0.62
CA SER A 283 -1.58 13.90 -1.69
C SER A 283 -0.51 14.95 -2.06
N ALA A 284 0.48 15.20 -1.21
CA ALA A 284 1.62 16.10 -1.46
C ALA A 284 1.23 17.41 -2.18
N PHE A 285 0.33 18.19 -1.58
CA PHE A 285 -0.21 19.42 -2.17
C PHE A 285 0.84 20.47 -2.50
N ASP A 286 1.96 20.46 -1.80
CA ASP A 286 3.10 21.37 -2.03
C ASP A 286 3.71 21.23 -3.43
N ILE A 287 3.58 20.05 -4.06
CA ILE A 287 4.09 19.78 -5.41
C ILE A 287 2.98 19.53 -6.44
N THR A 288 1.73 19.61 -6.06
CA THR A 288 0.56 19.40 -6.96
C THR A 288 0.63 20.33 -8.16
N GLY A 289 0.44 19.78 -9.37
CA GLY A 289 0.42 20.50 -10.64
C GLY A 289 1.78 20.95 -11.14
N LYS A 290 2.89 20.62 -10.43
CA LYS A 290 4.24 20.97 -10.86
C LYS A 290 4.85 19.96 -11.83
N GLY A 291 4.24 18.80 -12.03
CA GLY A 291 4.73 17.75 -12.93
C GLY A 291 6.02 17.09 -12.45
N VAL A 292 6.25 17.05 -11.14
CA VAL A 292 7.48 16.52 -10.52
C VAL A 292 7.23 15.38 -9.53
N ALA A 293 6.00 14.93 -9.39
CA ALA A 293 5.66 13.80 -8.54
C ALA A 293 6.36 12.53 -9.04
N ASN A 294 6.90 11.74 -8.11
CA ASN A 294 7.53 10.46 -8.44
C ASN A 294 6.45 9.40 -8.73
N PRO A 295 6.35 8.83 -9.95
CA PRO A 295 5.31 7.87 -10.29
C PRO A 295 5.71 6.42 -9.97
N VAL A 296 6.93 6.15 -9.51
CA VAL A 296 7.49 4.81 -9.31
C VAL A 296 6.66 3.98 -8.33
N ALA A 297 6.20 4.56 -7.22
CA ALA A 297 5.31 3.88 -6.29
C ALA A 297 4.04 3.38 -6.97
N THR A 298 3.44 4.21 -7.84
CA THR A 298 2.21 3.85 -8.56
C THR A 298 2.48 2.84 -9.68
N PHE A 299 3.65 2.85 -10.32
CA PHE A 299 4.05 1.80 -11.27
C PHE A 299 4.25 0.46 -10.59
N TRP A 300 4.89 0.45 -9.43
CA TRP A 300 5.03 -0.78 -8.65
C TRP A 300 3.67 -1.28 -8.15
N THR A 301 2.82 -0.39 -7.68
CA THR A 301 1.42 -0.67 -7.35
C THR A 301 0.67 -1.28 -8.54
N ALA A 302 0.84 -0.73 -9.74
CA ALA A 302 0.26 -1.26 -10.96
C ALA A 302 0.78 -2.67 -11.30
N SER A 303 2.05 -2.95 -11.04
CA SER A 303 2.61 -4.31 -11.17
C SER A 303 1.93 -5.27 -10.18
N MET A 304 1.74 -4.88 -8.91
CA MET A 304 1.01 -5.68 -7.92
C MET A 304 -0.44 -5.95 -8.36
N MET A 305 -1.09 -4.99 -9.00
CA MET A 305 -2.43 -5.16 -9.58
C MET A 305 -2.42 -6.19 -10.72
N LEU A 306 -1.46 -6.12 -11.65
CA LEU A 306 -1.32 -7.11 -12.72
C LEU A 306 -1.06 -8.52 -12.17
N GLU A 307 -0.21 -8.67 -11.17
CA GLU A 307 0.04 -9.94 -10.50
C GLU A 307 -1.24 -10.48 -9.85
N HIS A 308 -2.00 -9.63 -9.16
CA HIS A 308 -3.29 -9.97 -8.57
C HIS A 308 -4.31 -10.43 -9.63
N LEU A 309 -4.35 -9.81 -10.78
CA LEU A 309 -5.21 -10.20 -11.91
C LEU A 309 -4.74 -11.48 -12.60
N GLY A 310 -3.58 -12.01 -12.24
CA GLY A 310 -2.99 -13.24 -12.80
C GLY A 310 -2.09 -13.01 -14.01
N GLU A 311 -1.82 -11.76 -14.37
CA GLU A 311 -0.95 -11.35 -15.50
C GLU A 311 0.51 -11.22 -15.03
N LYS A 312 1.04 -12.28 -14.43
CA LYS A 312 2.34 -12.31 -13.75
C LYS A 312 3.50 -11.92 -14.66
N ARG A 313 3.48 -12.38 -15.92
CA ARG A 313 4.53 -12.04 -16.90
C ARG A 313 4.57 -10.54 -17.19
N ALA A 314 3.40 -9.91 -17.33
CA ALA A 314 3.30 -8.47 -17.53
C ALA A 314 3.73 -7.69 -16.27
N ALA A 315 3.38 -8.16 -15.08
CA ALA A 315 3.81 -7.60 -13.81
C ALA A 315 5.34 -7.62 -13.67
N ASP A 316 5.98 -8.76 -13.92
CA ASP A 316 7.44 -8.91 -13.87
C ASP A 316 8.14 -8.00 -14.89
N ARG A 317 7.58 -7.89 -16.09
CA ARG A 317 8.12 -7.01 -17.15
C ARG A 317 8.02 -5.54 -16.74
N LEU A 318 6.91 -5.13 -16.16
CA LEU A 318 6.74 -3.77 -15.64
C LEU A 318 7.78 -3.46 -14.56
N MET A 319 7.96 -4.36 -13.59
CA MET A 319 8.98 -4.15 -12.54
C MET A 319 10.40 -4.07 -13.08
N LYS A 320 10.75 -4.91 -14.07
CA LYS A 320 12.07 -4.81 -14.74
C LYS A 320 12.25 -3.47 -15.45
N ALA A 321 11.19 -2.94 -16.08
CA ALA A 321 11.24 -1.63 -16.71
C ALA A 321 11.42 -0.50 -15.67
N VAL A 322 10.70 -0.56 -14.56
CA VAL A 322 10.86 0.37 -13.43
C VAL A 322 12.30 0.31 -12.88
N GLU A 323 12.83 -0.86 -12.60
CA GLU A 323 14.21 -1.00 -12.08
C GLU A 323 15.27 -0.51 -13.07
N ARG A 324 15.05 -0.66 -14.37
CA ARG A 324 15.93 -0.11 -15.39
C ARG A 324 15.92 1.43 -15.37
N VAL A 325 14.77 2.04 -15.16
CA VAL A 325 14.60 3.50 -15.12
C VAL A 325 15.19 4.06 -13.83
N THR A 326 14.88 3.45 -12.68
CA THR A 326 15.44 3.88 -11.39
C THR A 326 16.97 3.72 -11.32
N ALA A 327 17.56 2.83 -12.12
CA ALA A 327 19.01 2.66 -12.21
C ALA A 327 19.74 3.85 -12.86
N ASP A 328 19.03 4.71 -13.61
CA ASP A 328 19.60 5.91 -14.22
C ASP A 328 19.31 7.17 -13.37
N PRO A 329 20.31 7.75 -12.69
CA PRO A 329 20.11 8.95 -11.87
C PRO A 329 19.58 10.18 -12.63
N LYS A 330 19.68 10.20 -13.96
CA LYS A 330 19.14 11.30 -14.79
C LYS A 330 17.62 11.28 -14.83
N LEU A 331 17.01 10.13 -14.53
CA LEU A 331 15.56 9.93 -14.48
C LEU A 331 15.01 10.04 -13.07
N HIS A 332 15.84 10.31 -12.07
CA HIS A 332 15.37 10.52 -10.69
C HIS A 332 14.59 11.82 -10.56
N THR A 333 13.45 11.74 -9.94
CA THR A 333 12.61 12.87 -9.52
C THR A 333 13.23 13.60 -8.31
N PRO A 334 12.74 14.80 -7.94
CA PRO A 334 13.33 15.60 -6.83
C PRO A 334 13.40 14.90 -5.48
N ASP A 335 12.47 14.03 -5.13
CA ASP A 335 12.48 13.23 -3.89
C ASP A 335 13.64 12.24 -3.84
N LEU A 336 14.16 11.83 -4.99
CA LEU A 336 15.36 10.99 -5.15
C LEU A 336 16.62 11.81 -5.42
N GLY A 337 16.56 13.15 -5.28
CA GLY A 337 17.67 14.06 -5.51
C GLY A 337 17.93 14.40 -6.98
N GLY A 338 17.08 14.01 -7.89
CA GLY A 338 17.16 14.30 -9.31
C GLY A 338 16.39 15.56 -9.76
N LYS A 339 16.14 15.66 -11.05
CA LYS A 339 15.40 16.78 -11.69
C LYS A 339 14.40 16.30 -12.74
N ALA A 340 14.20 14.99 -12.87
CA ALA A 340 13.26 14.45 -13.83
C ALA A 340 11.83 14.83 -13.45
N THR A 341 11.00 14.98 -14.46
CA THR A 341 9.56 15.20 -14.31
C THR A 341 8.81 13.85 -14.30
N THR A 342 7.62 13.84 -13.74
CA THR A 342 6.70 12.68 -13.81
C THR A 342 6.53 12.17 -15.25
N LYS A 343 6.44 13.11 -16.21
CA LYS A 343 6.31 12.77 -17.62
C LYS A 343 7.56 12.07 -18.18
N GLN A 344 8.76 12.57 -17.88
CA GLN A 344 10.02 11.99 -18.34
C GLN A 344 10.21 10.56 -17.81
N ASP A 345 9.96 10.36 -16.52
CA ASP A 345 10.03 9.05 -15.90
C ASP A 345 9.00 8.07 -16.54
N THR A 346 7.74 8.52 -16.70
CA THR A 346 6.69 7.72 -17.35
C THR A 346 7.05 7.33 -18.79
N GLU A 347 7.59 8.25 -19.57
CA GLU A 347 8.01 7.98 -20.95
C GLU A 347 9.15 6.97 -20.99
N ALA A 348 10.14 7.11 -20.10
CA ALA A 348 11.26 6.18 -19.98
C ALA A 348 10.80 4.75 -19.63
N VAL A 349 9.85 4.60 -18.69
CA VAL A 349 9.27 3.28 -18.35
C VAL A 349 8.51 2.71 -19.55
N CYS A 350 7.72 3.50 -20.26
CA CYS A 350 7.02 3.06 -21.46
C CYS A 350 7.97 2.62 -22.58
N GLU A 351 9.07 3.35 -22.79
CA GLU A 351 10.11 2.97 -23.75
C GLU A 351 10.82 1.67 -23.35
N ALA A 352 11.18 1.54 -22.06
CA ALA A 352 11.77 0.32 -21.54
C ALA A 352 10.86 -0.92 -21.73
N LEU A 353 9.56 -0.75 -21.55
CA LEU A 353 8.55 -1.80 -21.78
C LEU A 353 8.48 -2.22 -23.26
N ARG A 354 8.51 -1.25 -24.18
CA ARG A 354 8.48 -1.55 -25.64
C ARG A 354 9.77 -2.22 -26.12
N ALA A 355 10.90 -1.83 -25.54
CA ALA A 355 12.22 -2.35 -25.90
C ALA A 355 12.57 -3.70 -25.22
N ALA A 356 11.80 -4.16 -24.23
CA ALA A 356 12.06 -5.43 -23.55
C ALA A 356 11.98 -6.58 -24.54
N ASN A 357 13.06 -7.36 -24.67
CA ASN A 357 13.05 -8.67 -25.31
C ASN A 357 12.45 -9.68 -24.31
N ASP A 358 11.59 -10.58 -24.79
CA ASP A 358 10.97 -11.64 -23.96
C ASP A 358 12.00 -12.62 -23.40
#